data_09d4238ac329ec092c1fbe4c242a7508
#
_entry.id   09d4238ac329ec092c1fbe4c242a7508
#
_cell.length_a   1.000
_cell.length_b   1.000
_cell.length_c   1.000
_cell.angle_alpha   90.00
_cell.angle_beta   90.00
_cell.angle_gamma   90.00
#
_symmetry.space_group_name_H-M   'P 1'
#
loop_
_entity.id
_entity.type
_entity.pdbx_description
1 polymer ?
#
loop_
_entity_poly.entity_id
_entity_poly.type
_entity_poly.pdbx_seq_one_letter_code
_entity_poly.pdbx_strand_id
1 'polypeptide(L)'
;MGGILEGKKVLVTGVLDRRSIAYSVARLAQEQGAELALSSFGKAMNLTRRTAKRLDPEPPVLELDANRPEDIENVARELGERWGSLDGVVHAIAFAPEDALGGNFLKTGWPSVATALQTSAYSLKALAAGLQELMGPGSSVVGLDFDARVAWPSYDWMGVAKAALESTARYLARDLGAKGVRVNLISAGPIRTLAAKGISGFERIEGEWERQAPLGWSTTDPEPVGRAVVSLLSDWWPATTGEIIHVDGGYHAMGAPIRQP
;
A
#
# COMPACT_ATOMS: atom_id res chain seq x y z
N MET A 1 -12.90 15.16 21.39
CA MET A 1 -13.48 14.56 20.16
C MET A 1 -12.61 13.35 19.86
N GLY A 2 -13.21 12.18 19.56
CA GLY A 2 -12.47 10.98 19.17
C GLY A 2 -11.71 11.19 17.85
N GLY A 3 -10.76 10.32 17.54
CA GLY A 3 -10.03 10.35 16.27
C GLY A 3 -10.93 10.00 15.09
N ILE A 4 -10.47 10.30 13.86
CA ILE A 4 -11.27 10.06 12.64
C ILE A 4 -11.45 8.57 12.29
N LEU A 5 -10.74 7.68 13.01
CA LEU A 5 -10.86 6.22 12.91
C LEU A 5 -11.32 5.57 14.21
N GLU A 6 -11.96 6.34 15.10
CA GLU A 6 -12.43 5.86 16.41
C GLU A 6 -13.27 4.59 16.25
N GLY A 7 -12.83 3.49 16.90
CA GLY A 7 -13.51 2.20 16.88
C GLY A 7 -13.40 1.40 15.56
N LYS A 8 -12.74 1.93 14.52
CA LYS A 8 -12.54 1.19 13.27
C LYS A 8 -11.48 0.11 13.42
N LYS A 9 -11.72 -1.04 12.80
CA LYS A 9 -10.88 -2.23 12.79
C LYS A 9 -10.13 -2.31 11.47
N VAL A 10 -8.80 -2.24 11.52
CA VAL A 10 -7.98 -2.09 10.31
C VAL A 10 -6.87 -3.13 10.24
N LEU A 11 -6.82 -3.87 9.12
CA LEU A 11 -5.69 -4.72 8.77
C LEU A 11 -4.66 -3.91 7.97
N VAL A 12 -3.42 -3.85 8.47
CA VAL A 12 -2.30 -3.19 7.77
C VAL A 12 -1.27 -4.23 7.35
N THR A 13 -1.09 -4.41 6.03
CA THR A 13 -0.06 -5.29 5.48
C THR A 13 1.26 -4.52 5.24
N GLY A 14 2.37 -5.23 5.09
CA GLY A 14 3.65 -4.64 4.66
C GLY A 14 4.42 -3.84 5.71
N VAL A 15 4.06 -3.93 6.99
CA VAL A 15 4.82 -3.31 8.09
C VAL A 15 6.10 -4.11 8.34
N LEU A 16 7.23 -3.62 7.83
CA LEU A 16 8.54 -4.25 8.05
C LEU A 16 9.32 -3.54 9.17
N ASP A 17 9.68 -2.29 8.96
CA ASP A 17 10.37 -1.47 9.95
C ASP A 17 9.76 -0.06 10.04
N ARG A 18 10.33 0.81 10.90
CA ARG A 18 9.84 2.17 11.14
C ARG A 18 9.89 3.09 9.91
N ARG A 19 10.64 2.73 8.88
CA ARG A 19 10.77 3.50 7.63
C ARG A 19 9.71 3.11 6.60
N SER A 20 8.99 2.00 6.82
CA SER A 20 7.91 1.60 5.90
C SER A 20 6.76 2.60 5.99
N ILE A 21 6.17 2.93 4.84
CA ILE A 21 4.93 3.71 4.77
C ILE A 21 3.84 3.04 5.61
N ALA A 22 3.75 1.72 5.54
CA ALA A 22 2.78 0.94 6.31
C ALA A 22 2.92 1.12 7.84
N TYR A 23 4.14 1.31 8.37
CA TYR A 23 4.31 1.62 9.78
C TYR A 23 3.77 3.02 10.13
N SER A 24 4.03 4.01 9.28
CA SER A 24 3.46 5.35 9.47
C SER A 24 1.93 5.32 9.45
N VAL A 25 1.34 4.54 8.52
CA VAL A 25 -0.11 4.31 8.47
C VAL A 25 -0.61 3.67 9.78
N ALA A 26 0.04 2.58 10.23
CA ALA A 26 -0.37 1.86 11.44
C ALA A 26 -0.34 2.78 12.68
N ARG A 27 0.76 3.53 12.87
CA ARG A 27 0.91 4.48 13.97
C ARG A 27 -0.18 5.56 13.94
N LEU A 28 -0.34 6.21 12.79
CA LEU A 28 -1.34 7.28 12.63
C LEU A 28 -2.78 6.77 12.76
N ALA A 29 -3.09 5.58 12.24
CA ALA A 29 -4.40 4.98 12.40
C ALA A 29 -4.73 4.71 13.88
N GLN A 30 -3.77 4.21 14.66
CA GLN A 30 -3.90 4.00 16.09
C GLN A 30 -4.08 5.32 16.86
N GLU A 31 -3.29 6.34 16.53
CA GLU A 31 -3.42 7.69 17.09
C GLU A 31 -4.80 8.32 16.80
N GLN A 32 -5.46 7.86 15.72
CA GLN A 32 -6.81 8.26 15.33
C GLN A 32 -7.91 7.31 15.85
N GLY A 33 -7.58 6.40 16.76
CA GLY A 33 -8.54 5.55 17.47
C GLY A 33 -8.85 4.21 16.80
N ALA A 34 -8.10 3.80 15.78
CA ALA A 34 -8.29 2.49 15.17
C ALA A 34 -7.73 1.34 16.01
N GLU A 35 -8.43 0.21 16.02
CA GLU A 35 -7.91 -1.08 16.44
C GLU A 35 -7.21 -1.75 15.26
N LEU A 36 -5.97 -2.25 15.48
CA LEU A 36 -5.15 -2.75 14.39
C LEU A 36 -4.86 -4.24 14.47
N ALA A 37 -4.73 -4.87 13.30
CA ALA A 37 -3.95 -6.08 13.09
C ALA A 37 -2.90 -5.80 12.00
N LEU A 38 -1.70 -6.35 12.18
CA LEU A 38 -0.64 -6.31 11.17
C LEU A 38 -0.50 -7.67 10.51
N SER A 39 0.07 -7.71 9.32
CA SER A 39 0.41 -8.99 8.70
C SER A 39 1.80 -9.00 8.09
N SER A 40 2.38 -10.20 8.05
CA SER A 40 3.67 -10.49 7.43
C SER A 40 3.77 -12.00 7.19
N PHE A 41 4.84 -12.46 6.55
CA PHE A 41 5.08 -13.88 6.36
C PHE A 41 6.58 -14.24 6.35
N GLY A 42 6.86 -15.52 6.57
CA GLY A 42 8.19 -16.09 6.47
C GLY A 42 9.23 -15.34 7.32
N LYS A 43 10.39 -15.03 6.74
CA LYS A 43 11.50 -14.37 7.46
C LYS A 43 11.15 -12.95 7.95
N ALA A 44 10.20 -12.27 7.32
CA ALA A 44 9.78 -10.93 7.69
C ALA A 44 8.95 -10.89 8.98
N MET A 45 8.32 -12.01 9.39
CA MET A 45 7.51 -12.10 10.62
C MET A 45 8.21 -11.56 11.86
N ASN A 46 9.48 -11.96 12.08
CA ASN A 46 10.24 -11.51 13.25
C ASN A 46 10.49 -10.00 13.24
N LEU A 47 10.70 -9.42 12.06
CA LEU A 47 10.91 -7.98 11.91
C LEU A 47 9.60 -7.22 12.20
N THR A 48 8.49 -7.68 11.63
CA THR A 48 7.16 -7.10 11.87
C THR A 48 6.76 -7.19 13.34
N ARG A 49 6.92 -8.35 14.00
CA ARG A 49 6.64 -8.49 15.44
C ARG A 49 7.48 -7.55 16.30
N ARG A 50 8.77 -7.36 15.97
CA ARG A 50 9.62 -6.38 16.67
C ARG A 50 9.14 -4.95 16.46
N THR A 51 8.64 -4.64 15.29
CA THR A 51 8.12 -3.32 14.94
C THR A 51 6.76 -3.07 15.58
N ALA A 52 5.89 -4.08 15.67
CA ALA A 52 4.59 -4.03 16.33
C ALA A 52 4.69 -3.61 17.81
N LYS A 53 5.74 -4.05 18.53
CA LYS A 53 6.01 -3.65 19.93
C LYS A 53 6.22 -2.14 20.16
N ARG A 54 6.29 -1.36 19.10
CA ARG A 54 6.42 0.10 19.15
C ARG A 54 5.09 0.83 19.01
N LEU A 55 4.04 0.07 18.77
CA LEU A 55 2.65 0.54 18.72
C LEU A 55 2.00 0.25 20.07
N ASP A 56 1.15 1.13 20.54
CA ASP A 56 0.48 1.02 21.83
C ASP A 56 -1.03 1.30 21.67
N PRO A 57 -1.88 0.29 21.89
CA PRO A 57 -1.57 -1.11 22.24
C PRO A 57 -0.85 -1.87 21.14
N GLU A 58 -0.02 -2.90 21.51
CA GLU A 58 0.66 -3.75 20.54
C GLU A 58 -0.36 -4.55 19.72
N PRO A 59 -0.42 -4.37 18.38
CA PRO A 59 -1.36 -5.10 17.55
C PRO A 59 -0.89 -6.55 17.30
N PRO A 60 -1.81 -7.50 17.12
CA PRO A 60 -1.46 -8.85 16.67
C PRO A 60 -0.80 -8.81 15.31
N VAL A 61 0.13 -9.76 15.08
CA VAL A 61 0.80 -9.96 13.79
C VAL A 61 0.40 -11.32 13.24
N LEU A 62 -0.45 -11.30 12.21
CA LEU A 62 -0.98 -12.47 11.53
C LEU A 62 -0.04 -12.95 10.43
N GLU A 63 0.06 -14.26 10.21
CA GLU A 63 0.84 -14.80 9.10
C GLU A 63 0.03 -14.68 7.82
N LEU A 64 0.59 -14.01 6.80
CA LEU A 64 -0.08 -13.75 5.53
C LEU A 64 0.93 -13.60 4.40
N ASP A 65 1.04 -14.61 3.56
CA ASP A 65 1.53 -14.48 2.19
C ASP A 65 0.31 -14.27 1.28
N ALA A 66 0.17 -13.07 0.71
CA ALA A 66 -0.97 -12.74 -0.15
C ALA A 66 -1.03 -13.53 -1.47
N ASN A 67 0.01 -14.31 -1.78
CA ASN A 67 0.04 -15.26 -2.91
C ASN A 67 -0.49 -16.65 -2.53
N ARG A 68 -0.82 -16.88 -1.25
CA ARG A 68 -1.32 -18.16 -0.74
C ARG A 68 -2.78 -18.00 -0.28
N PRO A 69 -3.74 -18.62 -1.00
CA PRO A 69 -5.16 -18.54 -0.61
C PRO A 69 -5.42 -19.00 0.83
N GLU A 70 -4.73 -20.03 1.30
CA GLU A 70 -4.89 -20.57 2.64
C GLU A 70 -4.53 -19.57 3.74
N ASP A 71 -3.51 -18.75 3.52
CA ASP A 71 -3.12 -17.70 4.48
C ASP A 71 -4.20 -16.62 4.55
N ILE A 72 -4.78 -16.25 3.39
CA ILE A 72 -5.88 -15.27 3.34
C ILE A 72 -7.12 -15.80 4.06
N GLU A 73 -7.49 -17.08 3.86
CA GLU A 73 -8.61 -17.72 4.53
C GLU A 73 -8.39 -17.78 6.05
N ASN A 74 -7.17 -18.10 6.50
CA ASN A 74 -6.81 -18.12 7.92
C ASN A 74 -6.94 -16.72 8.53
N VAL A 75 -6.42 -15.69 7.86
CA VAL A 75 -6.52 -14.29 8.33
C VAL A 75 -7.99 -13.85 8.38
N ALA A 76 -8.80 -14.18 7.38
CA ALA A 76 -10.23 -13.88 7.39
C ALA A 76 -10.94 -14.51 8.61
N ARG A 77 -10.64 -15.79 8.89
CA ARG A 77 -11.18 -16.49 10.06
C ARG A 77 -10.73 -15.85 11.37
N GLU A 78 -9.44 -15.58 11.54
CA GLU A 78 -8.90 -14.98 12.76
C GLU A 78 -9.46 -13.57 13.02
N LEU A 79 -9.60 -12.75 11.98
CA LEU A 79 -10.21 -11.41 12.10
C LEU A 79 -11.72 -11.52 12.36
N GLY A 80 -12.42 -12.48 11.76
CA GLY A 80 -13.82 -12.78 12.03
C GLY A 80 -14.07 -13.17 13.49
N GLU A 81 -13.26 -14.08 14.03
CA GLU A 81 -13.33 -14.49 15.43
C GLU A 81 -13.00 -13.35 16.39
N ARG A 82 -12.05 -12.49 16.05
CA ARG A 82 -11.59 -11.39 16.89
C ARG A 82 -12.56 -10.21 16.89
N TRP A 83 -13.06 -9.83 15.73
CA TRP A 83 -13.76 -8.56 15.53
C TRP A 83 -15.17 -8.69 14.96
N GLY A 84 -15.47 -9.79 14.26
CA GLY A 84 -16.74 -10.01 13.56
C GLY A 84 -16.93 -9.12 12.32
N SER A 85 -16.13 -8.07 12.16
CA SER A 85 -16.17 -7.13 11.02
C SER A 85 -14.81 -6.53 10.78
N LEU A 86 -14.61 -5.93 9.60
CA LEU A 86 -13.39 -5.25 9.19
C LEU A 86 -13.74 -3.93 8.49
N ASP A 87 -13.25 -2.81 9.00
CA ASP A 87 -13.55 -1.47 8.47
C ASP A 87 -12.51 -0.99 7.47
N GLY A 88 -11.28 -1.51 7.56
CA GLY A 88 -10.20 -1.07 6.67
C GLY A 88 -9.18 -2.15 6.35
N VAL A 89 -8.69 -2.12 5.10
CA VAL A 89 -7.56 -2.94 4.64
C VAL A 89 -6.55 -2.03 3.97
N VAL A 90 -5.30 -2.06 4.44
CA VAL A 90 -4.18 -1.37 3.80
C VAL A 90 -3.32 -2.40 3.06
N HIS A 91 -3.33 -2.32 1.74
CA HIS A 91 -2.50 -3.13 0.88
C HIS A 91 -1.18 -2.41 0.59
N ALA A 92 -0.13 -2.76 1.34
CA ALA A 92 1.22 -2.23 1.18
C ALA A 92 2.20 -3.36 0.78
N ILE A 93 1.80 -4.14 -0.23
CA ILE A 93 2.53 -5.31 -0.73
C ILE A 93 2.97 -5.03 -2.16
N ALA A 94 4.26 -5.20 -2.44
CA ALA A 94 4.81 -5.21 -3.79
C ALA A 94 6.12 -6.00 -3.79
N PHE A 95 6.35 -6.75 -4.84
CA PHE A 95 7.60 -7.46 -5.08
C PHE A 95 7.79 -7.72 -6.58
N ALA A 96 9.01 -7.54 -7.05
CA ALA A 96 9.46 -8.04 -8.34
C ALA A 96 10.84 -8.68 -8.18
N PRO A 97 11.13 -9.80 -8.86
CA PRO A 97 12.48 -10.34 -8.94
C PRO A 97 13.46 -9.31 -9.51
N GLU A 98 14.74 -9.44 -9.13
CA GLU A 98 15.79 -8.47 -9.51
C GLU A 98 15.94 -8.32 -11.03
N ASP A 99 15.78 -9.42 -11.78
CA ASP A 99 15.81 -9.41 -13.25
C ASP A 99 14.60 -8.75 -13.92
N ALA A 100 13.56 -8.43 -13.15
CA ALA A 100 12.38 -7.68 -13.60
C ALA A 100 12.48 -6.17 -13.33
N LEU A 101 13.64 -5.69 -12.85
CA LEU A 101 13.97 -4.31 -12.50
C LEU A 101 15.34 -3.94 -13.11
N GLY A 102 15.77 -2.69 -12.91
CA GLY A 102 17.17 -2.30 -13.18
C GLY A 102 17.52 -2.07 -14.65
N GLY A 103 16.54 -1.84 -15.53
CA GLY A 103 16.75 -1.64 -16.96
C GLY A 103 16.72 -2.96 -17.78
N ASN A 104 16.15 -4.01 -17.21
CA ASN A 104 16.08 -5.34 -17.82
C ASN A 104 14.78 -5.62 -18.60
N PHE A 105 13.94 -4.62 -18.83
CA PHE A 105 12.58 -4.78 -19.37
C PHE A 105 12.45 -5.77 -20.53
N LEU A 106 13.32 -5.65 -21.56
CA LEU A 106 13.29 -6.51 -22.75
C LEU A 106 13.90 -7.91 -22.54
N LYS A 107 14.63 -8.12 -21.43
CA LYS A 107 15.33 -9.38 -21.14
C LYS A 107 14.61 -10.26 -20.14
N THR A 108 13.69 -9.70 -19.38
CA THR A 108 12.96 -10.39 -18.30
C THR A 108 12.13 -11.53 -18.84
N GLY A 109 12.32 -12.73 -18.28
CA GLY A 109 11.52 -13.91 -18.63
C GLY A 109 10.13 -13.90 -17.96
N TRP A 110 9.18 -14.62 -18.56
CA TRP A 110 7.80 -14.69 -18.07
C TRP A 110 7.67 -15.08 -16.58
N PRO A 111 8.44 -16.03 -16.03
CA PRO A 111 8.30 -16.38 -14.60
C PRO A 111 8.49 -15.17 -13.65
N SER A 112 9.47 -14.30 -13.94
CA SER A 112 9.72 -13.09 -13.16
C SER A 112 8.62 -12.05 -13.36
N VAL A 113 8.12 -11.89 -14.58
CA VAL A 113 6.96 -11.05 -14.89
C VAL A 113 5.71 -11.53 -14.14
N ALA A 114 5.42 -12.83 -14.20
CA ALA A 114 4.28 -13.42 -13.51
C ALA A 114 4.34 -13.18 -11.99
N THR A 115 5.52 -13.35 -11.39
CA THR A 115 5.76 -13.08 -9.97
C THR A 115 5.49 -11.61 -9.62
N ALA A 116 5.99 -10.68 -10.43
CA ALA A 116 5.77 -9.25 -10.22
C ALA A 116 4.28 -8.89 -10.29
N LEU A 117 3.57 -9.37 -11.30
CA LEU A 117 2.13 -9.14 -11.46
C LEU A 117 1.31 -9.79 -10.35
N GLN A 118 1.61 -11.05 -9.99
CA GLN A 118 0.90 -11.77 -8.94
C GLN A 118 1.02 -11.05 -7.60
N THR A 119 2.26 -10.73 -7.20
CA THR A 119 2.51 -10.17 -5.87
C THR A 119 2.17 -8.69 -5.78
N SER A 120 2.34 -7.90 -6.85
CA SER A 120 2.18 -6.44 -6.78
C SER A 120 0.84 -5.92 -7.30
N ALA A 121 0.05 -6.76 -7.99
CA ALA A 121 -1.26 -6.35 -8.52
C ALA A 121 -2.38 -7.33 -8.11
N TYR A 122 -2.25 -8.61 -8.45
CA TYR A 122 -3.29 -9.59 -8.16
C TYR A 122 -3.54 -9.79 -6.67
N SER A 123 -2.53 -9.62 -5.83
CA SER A 123 -2.64 -9.72 -4.36
C SER A 123 -3.66 -8.74 -3.77
N LEU A 124 -3.87 -7.55 -4.36
CA LEU A 124 -4.93 -6.63 -3.94
C LEU A 124 -6.31 -7.27 -4.13
N LYS A 125 -6.54 -7.88 -5.31
CA LYS A 125 -7.80 -8.60 -5.57
C LYS A 125 -7.95 -9.80 -4.65
N ALA A 126 -6.89 -10.56 -4.44
CA ALA A 126 -6.93 -11.76 -3.59
C ALA A 126 -7.33 -11.41 -2.15
N LEU A 127 -6.68 -10.39 -1.56
CA LEU A 127 -7.01 -9.89 -0.22
C LEU A 127 -8.45 -9.35 -0.14
N ALA A 128 -8.83 -8.46 -1.05
CA ALA A 128 -10.16 -7.87 -1.04
C ALA A 128 -11.26 -8.94 -1.18
N ALA A 129 -11.08 -9.91 -2.07
CA ALA A 129 -12.03 -11.00 -2.27
C ALA A 129 -12.09 -11.95 -1.06
N GLY A 130 -10.95 -12.27 -0.43
CA GLY A 130 -10.92 -13.15 0.73
C GLY A 130 -11.48 -12.51 2.02
N LEU A 131 -11.41 -11.18 2.12
CA LEU A 131 -11.88 -10.45 3.30
C LEU A 131 -13.27 -9.80 3.13
N GLN A 132 -13.88 -9.86 1.94
CA GLN A 132 -15.11 -9.13 1.61
C GLN A 132 -16.31 -9.46 2.50
N GLU A 133 -16.39 -10.66 3.05
CA GLU A 133 -17.51 -11.06 3.92
C GLU A 133 -17.42 -10.42 5.33
N LEU A 134 -16.24 -9.91 5.72
CA LEU A 134 -16.05 -9.13 6.94
C LEU A 134 -16.28 -7.63 6.71
N MET A 135 -16.30 -7.18 5.45
CA MET A 135 -16.45 -5.77 5.07
C MET A 135 -17.89 -5.44 4.71
N GLY A 136 -18.35 -4.26 5.11
CA GLY A 136 -19.70 -3.76 4.85
C GLY A 136 -19.69 -2.26 4.52
N PRO A 137 -20.86 -1.61 4.56
CA PRO A 137 -21.01 -0.19 4.27
C PRO A 137 -20.05 0.67 5.13
N GLY A 138 -19.30 1.56 4.46
CA GLY A 138 -18.29 2.41 5.09
C GLY A 138 -16.89 1.80 5.18
N SER A 139 -16.72 0.50 4.88
CA SER A 139 -15.39 -0.10 4.83
C SER A 139 -14.55 0.45 3.66
N SER A 140 -13.23 0.46 3.83
CA SER A 140 -12.29 1.04 2.86
C SER A 140 -11.07 0.16 2.64
N VAL A 141 -10.77 -0.14 1.38
CA VAL A 141 -9.51 -0.77 0.95
C VAL A 141 -8.62 0.30 0.34
N VAL A 142 -7.40 0.48 0.89
CA VAL A 142 -6.44 1.46 0.37
C VAL A 142 -5.15 0.75 -0.01
N GLY A 143 -4.79 0.81 -1.29
CA GLY A 143 -3.53 0.28 -1.81
C GLY A 143 -2.45 1.34 -1.95
N LEU A 144 -1.18 0.95 -1.74
CA LEU A 144 -0.02 1.81 -2.03
C LEU A 144 0.44 1.59 -3.46
N ASP A 145 0.56 2.69 -4.19
CA ASP A 145 0.91 2.73 -5.58
C ASP A 145 2.12 3.63 -5.84
N PHE A 146 2.63 3.59 -7.07
CA PHE A 146 3.59 4.52 -7.63
C PHE A 146 3.13 4.86 -9.03
N ASP A 147 3.14 6.13 -9.43
CA ASP A 147 2.54 6.63 -10.67
C ASP A 147 2.91 5.76 -11.88
N ALA A 148 1.92 5.07 -12.45
CA ALA A 148 2.08 4.15 -13.57
C ALA A 148 1.71 4.76 -14.93
N ARG A 149 1.46 6.08 -15.00
CA ARG A 149 1.11 6.77 -16.24
C ARG A 149 2.30 6.98 -17.17
N VAL A 150 3.51 6.87 -16.63
CA VAL A 150 4.77 7.07 -17.35
C VAL A 150 5.75 5.94 -17.06
N ALA A 151 6.75 5.78 -17.95
CA ALA A 151 7.83 4.82 -17.73
C ALA A 151 8.92 5.46 -16.83
N TRP A 152 9.16 4.85 -15.69
CA TRP A 152 10.20 5.27 -14.76
C TRP A 152 11.53 4.57 -15.04
N PRO A 153 12.67 5.26 -14.92
CA PRO A 153 13.98 4.61 -15.05
C PRO A 153 14.13 3.44 -14.08
N SER A 154 14.61 2.31 -14.59
CA SER A 154 14.89 1.09 -13.80
C SER A 154 13.70 0.44 -13.07
N TYR A 155 12.48 0.93 -13.28
CA TYR A 155 11.29 0.38 -12.62
C TYR A 155 10.64 -0.76 -13.41
N ASP A 156 10.81 -0.76 -14.72
CA ASP A 156 10.52 -1.87 -15.67
C ASP A 156 9.17 -2.57 -15.41
N TRP A 157 9.20 -3.88 -15.13
CA TRP A 157 8.00 -4.68 -14.92
C TRP A 157 7.24 -4.35 -13.63
N MET A 158 7.87 -3.68 -12.67
CA MET A 158 7.14 -3.12 -11.54
C MET A 158 6.20 -1.98 -11.98
N GLY A 159 6.62 -1.16 -12.95
CA GLY A 159 5.74 -0.12 -13.53
C GLY A 159 4.52 -0.74 -14.21
N VAL A 160 4.70 -1.82 -14.97
CA VAL A 160 3.57 -2.58 -15.56
C VAL A 160 2.67 -3.18 -14.47
N ALA A 161 3.27 -3.72 -13.40
CA ALA A 161 2.50 -4.27 -12.29
C ALA A 161 1.71 -3.17 -11.55
N LYS A 162 2.24 -1.94 -11.44
CA LYS A 162 1.51 -0.80 -10.86
C LYS A 162 0.35 -0.36 -11.76
N ALA A 163 0.51 -0.32 -13.08
CA ALA A 163 -0.60 -0.09 -13.99
C ALA A 163 -1.69 -1.17 -13.88
N ALA A 164 -1.29 -2.43 -13.71
CA ALA A 164 -2.22 -3.52 -13.43
C ALA A 164 -2.93 -3.35 -12.06
N LEU A 165 -2.21 -2.89 -11.01
CA LEU A 165 -2.77 -2.59 -9.70
C LEU A 165 -3.84 -1.51 -9.79
N GLU A 166 -3.58 -0.42 -10.52
CA GLU A 166 -4.54 0.66 -10.76
C GLU A 166 -5.82 0.14 -11.42
N SER A 167 -5.67 -0.68 -12.47
CA SER A 167 -6.82 -1.28 -13.13
C SER A 167 -7.57 -2.22 -12.20
N THR A 168 -6.87 -3.05 -11.42
CA THR A 168 -7.45 -3.96 -10.42
C THR A 168 -8.27 -3.19 -9.39
N ALA A 169 -7.78 -2.06 -8.89
CA ALA A 169 -8.50 -1.23 -7.93
C ALA A 169 -9.83 -0.70 -8.50
N ARG A 170 -9.84 -0.27 -9.78
CA ARG A 170 -11.07 0.19 -10.45
C ARG A 170 -12.11 -0.93 -10.59
N TYR A 171 -11.71 -2.14 -10.95
CA TYR A 171 -12.63 -3.29 -11.02
C TYR A 171 -13.14 -3.71 -9.64
N LEU A 172 -12.28 -3.69 -8.61
CA LEU A 172 -12.72 -3.94 -7.23
C LEU A 172 -13.70 -2.87 -6.73
N ALA A 173 -13.47 -1.60 -7.05
CA ALA A 173 -14.39 -0.51 -6.72
C ALA A 173 -15.78 -0.73 -7.35
N ARG A 174 -15.84 -1.20 -8.61
CA ARG A 174 -17.08 -1.57 -9.28
C ARG A 174 -17.79 -2.72 -8.56
N ASP A 175 -17.08 -3.78 -8.24
CA ASP A 175 -17.68 -5.03 -7.75
C ASP A 175 -18.05 -4.95 -6.25
N LEU A 176 -17.25 -4.26 -5.44
CA LEU A 176 -17.48 -4.10 -4.00
C LEU A 176 -18.35 -2.88 -3.65
N GLY A 177 -18.50 -1.95 -4.60
CA GLY A 177 -19.29 -0.74 -4.38
C GLY A 177 -20.75 -1.01 -4.01
N ALA A 178 -21.39 -2.06 -4.55
CA ALA A 178 -22.72 -2.48 -4.17
C ALA A 178 -22.85 -2.92 -2.70
N LYS A 179 -21.74 -3.34 -2.07
CA LYS A 179 -21.64 -3.63 -0.63
C LYS A 179 -21.32 -2.39 0.21
N GLY A 180 -21.14 -1.22 -0.40
CA GLY A 180 -20.72 0.02 0.26
C GLY A 180 -19.24 0.05 0.64
N VAL A 181 -18.41 -0.82 0.05
CA VAL A 181 -16.96 -0.88 0.27
C VAL A 181 -16.25 -0.03 -0.77
N ARG A 182 -15.40 0.90 -0.32
CA ARG A 182 -14.61 1.77 -1.18
C ARG A 182 -13.22 1.16 -1.42
N VAL A 183 -12.70 1.33 -2.63
CA VAL A 183 -11.36 0.86 -3.01
C VAL A 183 -10.62 1.99 -3.71
N ASN A 184 -9.53 2.48 -3.11
CA ASN A 184 -8.74 3.58 -3.66
C ASN A 184 -7.23 3.28 -3.54
N LEU A 185 -6.43 3.99 -4.30
CA LEU A 185 -4.98 3.91 -4.24
C LEU A 185 -4.36 5.26 -3.84
N ILE A 186 -3.25 5.19 -3.13
CA ILE A 186 -2.35 6.33 -2.93
C ILE A 186 -1.11 6.13 -3.80
N SER A 187 -0.95 6.96 -4.81
CA SER A 187 0.28 7.08 -5.59
C SER A 187 1.26 7.97 -4.84
N ALA A 188 2.21 7.36 -4.16
CA ALA A 188 3.17 8.04 -3.30
C ALA A 188 4.41 8.48 -4.07
N GLY A 189 5.00 9.63 -3.72
CA GLY A 189 6.36 9.95 -4.10
C GLY A 189 7.37 8.95 -3.49
N PRO A 190 8.64 8.93 -3.96
CA PRO A 190 9.64 7.96 -3.53
C PRO A 190 9.97 8.09 -2.04
N ILE A 191 9.92 6.97 -1.30
CA ILE A 191 10.32 6.87 0.11
C ILE A 191 11.41 5.81 0.25
N ARG A 192 12.48 6.12 0.97
CA ARG A 192 13.64 5.23 1.27
C ARG A 192 13.27 4.11 2.25
N THR A 193 12.42 3.21 1.81
CA THR A 193 12.02 2.01 2.56
C THR A 193 13.01 0.85 2.36
N LEU A 194 12.83 -0.24 3.10
CA LEU A 194 13.57 -1.49 2.82
C LEU A 194 13.26 -2.03 1.42
N ALA A 195 12.01 -1.92 0.97
CA ALA A 195 11.60 -2.34 -0.38
C ALA A 195 12.28 -1.50 -1.47
N ALA A 196 12.40 -0.18 -1.27
CA ALA A 196 13.04 0.73 -2.23
C ALA A 196 14.53 0.41 -2.44
N LYS A 197 15.22 -0.18 -1.44
CA LYS A 197 16.63 -0.61 -1.58
C LYS A 197 16.84 -1.68 -2.66
N GLY A 198 15.81 -2.42 -3.02
CA GLY A 198 15.88 -3.40 -4.11
C GLY A 198 15.79 -2.78 -5.51
N ILE A 199 15.50 -1.48 -5.62
CA ILE A 199 15.36 -0.79 -6.91
C ILE A 199 16.71 -0.18 -7.28
N SER A 200 17.39 -0.76 -8.26
CA SER A 200 18.64 -0.21 -8.79
C SER A 200 18.38 1.18 -9.41
N GLY A 201 19.20 2.17 -9.05
CA GLY A 201 19.05 3.54 -9.57
C GLY A 201 17.92 4.35 -8.91
N PHE A 202 17.46 3.96 -7.74
CA PHE A 202 16.46 4.69 -6.97
C PHE A 202 16.84 6.16 -6.72
N GLU A 203 18.13 6.45 -6.56
CA GLU A 203 18.66 7.81 -6.37
C GLU A 203 18.35 8.75 -7.55
N ARG A 204 18.21 8.21 -8.78
CA ARG A 204 17.82 9.00 -9.95
C ARG A 204 16.37 9.46 -9.83
N ILE A 205 15.50 8.59 -9.34
CA ILE A 205 14.09 8.92 -9.09
C ILE A 205 14.00 10.01 -8.01
N GLU A 206 14.74 9.86 -6.91
CA GLU A 206 14.76 10.85 -5.82
C GLU A 206 15.20 12.24 -6.30
N GLY A 207 16.28 12.32 -7.08
CA GLY A 207 16.79 13.59 -7.60
C GLY A 207 15.79 14.33 -8.49
N GLU A 208 14.92 13.62 -9.21
CA GLU A 208 13.86 14.25 -9.99
C GLU A 208 12.80 14.89 -9.09
N TRP A 209 12.43 14.25 -7.96
CA TRP A 209 11.48 14.83 -7.00
C TRP A 209 11.98 16.11 -6.36
N GLU A 210 13.27 16.19 -6.02
CA GLU A 210 13.88 17.41 -5.47
C GLU A 210 13.77 18.60 -6.42
N ARG A 211 13.89 18.33 -7.72
CA ARG A 211 13.86 19.38 -8.75
C ARG A 211 12.45 19.78 -9.20
N GLN A 212 11.50 18.86 -9.17
CA GLN A 212 10.21 19.03 -9.82
C GLN A 212 9.03 19.17 -8.87
N ALA A 213 9.07 18.60 -7.66
CA ALA A 213 7.96 18.69 -6.72
C ALA A 213 7.79 20.13 -6.19
N PRO A 214 6.67 20.83 -6.47
CA PRO A 214 6.51 22.23 -6.07
C PRO A 214 6.46 22.44 -4.55
N LEU A 215 5.89 21.49 -3.80
CA LEU A 215 5.89 21.53 -2.33
C LEU A 215 7.21 21.04 -1.72
N GLY A 216 8.16 20.58 -2.55
CA GLY A 216 9.27 19.77 -2.11
C GLY A 216 8.82 18.35 -1.77
N TRP A 217 9.78 17.47 -1.50
CA TRP A 217 9.51 16.09 -1.10
C TRP A 217 10.62 15.56 -0.21
N SER A 218 10.26 14.94 0.91
CA SER A 218 11.21 14.25 1.75
C SER A 218 11.12 12.74 1.52
N THR A 219 12.18 12.16 0.97
CA THR A 219 12.25 10.71 0.72
C THR A 219 12.43 9.88 2.00
N THR A 220 12.60 10.53 3.14
CA THR A 220 12.77 9.89 4.45
C THR A 220 11.57 10.05 5.38
N ASP A 221 10.57 10.84 4.98
CA ASP A 221 9.36 11.08 5.75
C ASP A 221 8.13 10.42 5.11
N PRO A 222 7.67 9.26 5.62
CA PRO A 222 6.48 8.58 5.13
C PRO A 222 5.16 9.17 5.67
N GLU A 223 5.21 10.14 6.59
CA GLU A 223 4.03 10.63 7.29
C GLU A 223 2.97 11.28 6.39
N PRO A 224 3.32 12.11 5.39
CA PRO A 224 2.31 12.67 4.48
C PRO A 224 1.49 11.59 3.76
N VAL A 225 2.15 10.50 3.34
CA VAL A 225 1.48 9.35 2.73
C VAL A 225 0.60 8.63 3.76
N GLY A 226 1.12 8.41 4.97
CA GLY A 226 0.36 7.79 6.07
C GLY A 226 -0.92 8.55 6.40
N ARG A 227 -0.86 9.88 6.47
CA ARG A 227 -2.02 10.77 6.71
C ARG A 227 -3.08 10.64 5.61
N ALA A 228 -2.66 10.58 4.35
CA ALA A 228 -3.59 10.41 3.23
C ALA A 228 -4.29 9.04 3.28
N VAL A 229 -3.55 7.95 3.57
CA VAL A 229 -4.15 6.62 3.76
C VAL A 229 -5.17 6.62 4.90
N VAL A 230 -4.82 7.17 6.07
CA VAL A 230 -5.71 7.27 7.23
C VAL A 230 -6.97 8.08 6.91
N SER A 231 -6.83 9.18 6.16
CA SER A 231 -7.97 9.95 5.69
C SER A 231 -8.91 9.13 4.80
N LEU A 232 -8.38 8.34 3.86
CA LEU A 232 -9.18 7.47 2.99
C LEU A 232 -9.85 6.29 3.73
N LEU A 233 -9.27 5.83 4.83
CA LEU A 233 -9.88 4.82 5.70
C LEU A 233 -11.08 5.39 6.49
N SER A 234 -11.12 6.70 6.70
CA SER A 234 -12.17 7.39 7.47
C SER A 234 -13.46 7.55 6.66
N ASP A 235 -14.51 8.02 7.34
CA ASP A 235 -15.81 8.33 6.74
C ASP A 235 -15.84 9.71 6.04
N TRP A 236 -14.70 10.40 5.95
CA TRP A 236 -14.61 11.71 5.29
C TRP A 236 -14.66 11.62 3.76
N TRP A 237 -14.52 10.42 3.19
CA TRP A 237 -14.54 10.18 1.75
C TRP A 237 -15.70 9.24 1.33
N PRO A 238 -16.97 9.53 1.72
CA PRO A 238 -18.05 8.56 1.57
C PRO A 238 -18.45 8.27 0.12
N ALA A 239 -18.08 9.15 -0.82
CA ALA A 239 -18.44 9.06 -2.22
C ALA A 239 -17.22 8.90 -3.16
N THR A 240 -16.06 8.45 -2.63
CA THR A 240 -14.82 8.31 -3.40
C THR A 240 -14.40 6.84 -3.45
N THR A 241 -14.40 6.26 -4.63
CA THR A 241 -13.94 4.89 -4.91
C THR A 241 -13.40 4.78 -6.34
N GLY A 242 -12.42 3.91 -6.56
CA GLY A 242 -11.76 3.73 -7.84
C GLY A 242 -10.72 4.81 -8.17
N GLU A 243 -10.41 5.69 -7.22
CA GLU A 243 -9.49 6.81 -7.40
C GLU A 243 -8.03 6.45 -7.09
N ILE A 244 -7.14 7.19 -7.76
CA ILE A 244 -5.69 7.17 -7.53
C ILE A 244 -5.30 8.56 -7.08
N ILE A 245 -4.99 8.71 -5.79
CA ILE A 245 -4.70 10.00 -5.17
C ILE A 245 -3.19 10.15 -5.04
N HIS A 246 -2.65 11.20 -5.67
CA HIS A 246 -1.22 11.50 -5.63
C HIS A 246 -0.83 12.18 -4.32
N VAL A 247 0.18 11.62 -3.66
CA VAL A 247 0.85 12.20 -2.49
C VAL A 247 2.35 12.19 -2.78
N ASP A 248 2.79 13.17 -3.55
CA ASP A 248 4.11 13.21 -4.18
C ASP A 248 4.71 14.63 -4.24
N GLY A 249 4.19 15.54 -3.44
CA GLY A 249 4.60 16.96 -3.44
C GLY A 249 4.14 17.73 -4.67
N GLY A 250 3.23 17.17 -5.49
CA GLY A 250 2.73 17.76 -6.74
C GLY A 250 3.62 17.46 -7.95
N TYR A 251 4.57 16.54 -7.82
CA TYR A 251 5.47 16.12 -8.91
C TYR A 251 4.70 15.75 -10.19
N HIS A 252 3.68 14.90 -10.05
CA HIS A 252 2.90 14.38 -11.18
C HIS A 252 2.23 15.46 -12.05
N ALA A 253 1.98 16.63 -11.49
CA ALA A 253 1.30 17.75 -12.17
C ALA A 253 2.26 18.65 -12.96
N MET A 254 3.58 18.47 -12.80
CA MET A 254 4.60 19.32 -13.44
C MET A 254 5.08 18.71 -14.74
N GLY A 255 5.01 19.49 -15.83
CA GLY A 255 5.51 19.08 -17.15
C GLY A 255 7.03 19.22 -17.30
N ALA A 256 7.72 19.90 -16.39
CA ALA A 256 9.16 20.11 -16.40
C ALA A 256 9.68 20.49 -15.01
N PRO A 257 10.99 20.31 -14.75
CA PRO A 257 11.62 20.76 -13.50
C PRO A 257 11.41 22.26 -13.25
N ILE A 258 11.06 22.62 -12.01
CA ILE A 258 10.82 24.01 -11.60
C ILE A 258 12.01 24.62 -10.84
N ARG A 259 12.98 23.78 -10.43
CA ARG A 259 14.23 24.21 -9.80
C ARG A 259 15.41 23.87 -10.71
N GLN A 260 16.35 24.78 -10.78
CA GLN A 260 17.62 24.54 -11.47
C GLN A 260 18.48 23.57 -10.63
N PRO A 261 19.36 22.78 -11.28
CA PRO A 261 20.28 21.90 -10.59
C PRO A 261 21.24 22.65 -9.67
#